data_62062770f299efd86628fe27868107d2
#
_entry.id   62062770f299efd86628fe27868107d2
#
_cell.length_a   1.000
_cell.length_b   1.000
_cell.length_c   1.000
_cell.angle_alpha   90.00
_cell.angle_beta   90.00
_cell.angle_gamma   90.00
#
_symmetry.space_group_name_H-M   'P 1'
#
loop_
_entity.id
_entity.type
_entity.pdbx_description
1 polymer ?
#
loop_
_entity_poly.entity_id
_entity_poly.type
_entity_poly.pdbx_seq_one_letter_code
_entity_poly.pdbx_strand_id
1 'polypeptide(L)'
;MFVQHLTEKVQLINHSDSNVTLEVGTDGWPFPIPLVKQDGQWFFDTAAGREEILARRIGMDETGAINVCNAYVGAQREYASQDRLRDGVLAYAQFLRSTPGTRDGLFWPTNQPGEELSPLGPLVAQARVEGYQRTAKMLNDEQAPYHGYYFKILTRQGKQAPGGKYNYIINGRMIAGFALVAWPAEWGNTGVMTFIVNQQGKVCQKNLGSKTAKIAKGMTTYDPDDTWTPAQ
;
A
#
# COMPACT_ATOMS: atom_id res chain seq x y z
N MET A 1 18.00 -19.81 1.80
CA MET A 1 18.30 -18.40 1.45
C MET A 1 19.31 -17.79 2.44
N PHE A 2 18.99 -17.50 3.71
CA PHE A 2 19.94 -16.87 4.66
C PHE A 2 21.27 -17.62 4.83
N VAL A 3 21.25 -18.94 5.06
CA VAL A 3 22.44 -19.80 5.19
C VAL A 3 23.31 -19.77 3.93
N GLN A 4 22.69 -19.69 2.75
CA GLN A 4 23.41 -19.60 1.48
C GLN A 4 24.18 -18.25 1.40
N HIS A 5 23.55 -17.13 1.71
CA HIS A 5 24.21 -15.82 1.72
C HIS A 5 25.35 -15.75 2.73
N LEU A 6 25.22 -16.43 3.89
CA LEU A 6 26.30 -16.56 4.87
C LEU A 6 27.54 -17.28 4.32
N THR A 7 27.36 -18.26 3.42
CA THR A 7 28.47 -19.00 2.81
C THR A 7 29.11 -18.23 1.65
N GLU A 8 28.40 -17.29 1.04
CA GLU A 8 28.89 -16.49 -0.09
C GLU A 8 29.84 -15.38 0.40
N LYS A 9 29.41 -14.60 1.36
CA LYS A 9 30.21 -13.53 1.95
C LYS A 9 29.67 -13.14 3.33
N VAL A 10 30.56 -12.89 4.26
CA VAL A 10 30.27 -12.32 5.58
C VAL A 10 31.23 -11.17 5.85
N GLN A 11 30.69 -10.05 6.28
CA GLN A 11 31.47 -8.87 6.66
C GLN A 11 30.96 -8.31 7.99
N LEU A 12 31.87 -7.91 8.86
CA LEU A 12 31.55 -7.23 10.12
C LEU A 12 31.78 -5.73 9.94
N ILE A 13 30.73 -4.94 10.11
CA ILE A 13 30.77 -3.49 10.06
C ILE A 13 30.78 -2.96 11.49
N ASN A 14 31.93 -2.44 11.91
CA ASN A 14 32.09 -1.89 13.24
C ASN A 14 31.53 -0.47 13.31
N HIS A 15 30.56 -0.24 14.20
CA HIS A 15 30.02 1.09 14.51
C HIS A 15 30.71 1.70 15.74
N SER A 16 31.16 0.83 16.65
CA SER A 16 31.97 1.19 17.83
C SER A 16 32.73 -0.04 18.37
N ASP A 17 33.49 0.11 19.45
CA ASP A 17 34.19 -1.01 20.13
C ASP A 17 33.24 -2.03 20.74
N SER A 18 31.95 -1.72 20.81
CA SER A 18 30.91 -2.56 21.43
C SER A 18 29.65 -2.79 20.55
N ASN A 19 29.66 -2.32 19.30
CA ASN A 19 28.50 -2.48 18.40
C ASN A 19 28.97 -2.79 16.97
N VAL A 20 28.48 -3.89 16.43
CA VAL A 20 28.84 -4.43 15.11
C VAL A 20 27.59 -4.90 14.38
N THR A 21 27.46 -4.55 13.11
CA THR A 21 26.47 -5.14 12.21
C THR A 21 27.13 -6.24 11.38
N LEU A 22 26.45 -7.38 11.27
CA LEU A 22 26.81 -8.46 10.36
C LEU A 22 26.18 -8.18 8.99
N GLU A 23 26.99 -8.03 7.94
CA GLU A 23 26.50 -8.00 6.56
C GLU A 23 26.72 -9.37 5.90
N VAL A 24 25.72 -9.87 5.16
CA VAL A 24 25.74 -11.17 4.52
C VAL A 24 25.41 -11.07 3.03
N GLY A 25 25.97 -12.00 2.24
CA GLY A 25 25.81 -12.02 0.81
C GLY A 25 26.68 -11.03 0.06
N THR A 26 26.73 -11.16 -1.25
CA THR A 26 27.54 -10.29 -2.14
C THR A 26 26.98 -8.88 -2.24
N ASP A 27 25.69 -8.71 -1.98
CA ASP A 27 24.96 -7.44 -1.93
C ASP A 27 25.10 -6.70 -0.58
N GLY A 28 25.78 -7.33 0.40
CA GLY A 28 26.04 -6.69 1.70
C GLY A 28 24.76 -6.49 2.52
N TRP A 29 23.81 -7.45 2.48
CA TRP A 29 22.56 -7.33 3.24
C TRP A 29 22.82 -7.26 4.75
N PRO A 30 22.41 -6.17 5.42
CA PRO A 30 22.66 -6.01 6.85
C PRO A 30 21.72 -6.91 7.66
N PHE A 31 22.29 -7.83 8.43
CA PHE A 31 21.54 -8.67 9.35
C PHE A 31 20.86 -7.82 10.42
N PRO A 32 19.56 -8.00 10.69
CA PRO A 32 18.79 -7.06 11.51
C PRO A 32 19.10 -7.13 13.01
N ILE A 33 19.81 -8.18 13.47
CA ILE A 33 20.15 -8.32 14.89
C ILE A 33 21.61 -7.91 15.08
N PRO A 34 21.89 -6.76 15.71
CA PRO A 34 23.27 -6.31 15.91
C PRO A 34 24.01 -7.19 16.92
N LEU A 35 25.33 -7.27 16.76
CA LEU A 35 26.24 -7.82 17.74
C LEU A 35 26.67 -6.71 18.69
N VAL A 36 26.47 -6.92 19.98
CA VAL A 36 26.88 -5.98 21.03
C VAL A 36 27.82 -6.66 22.03
N LYS A 37 28.73 -5.87 22.60
CA LYS A 37 29.69 -6.34 23.60
C LYS A 37 29.34 -5.79 24.97
N GLN A 38 29.14 -6.69 25.93
CA GLN A 38 28.89 -6.38 27.34
C GLN A 38 29.74 -7.29 28.19
N ASP A 39 30.41 -6.74 29.20
CA ASP A 39 31.29 -7.48 30.11
C ASP A 39 32.40 -8.30 29.40
N GLY A 40 32.89 -7.76 28.27
CA GLY A 40 33.93 -8.41 27.47
C GLY A 40 33.43 -9.51 26.52
N GLN A 41 32.14 -9.87 26.53
CA GLN A 41 31.55 -10.91 25.69
C GLN A 41 30.65 -10.31 24.60
N TRP A 42 30.64 -10.95 23.42
CA TRP A 42 29.81 -10.58 22.31
C TRP A 42 28.54 -11.44 22.28
N PHE A 43 27.39 -10.81 22.04
CA PHE A 43 26.10 -11.50 21.86
C PHE A 43 25.21 -10.74 20.89
N PHE A 44 24.20 -11.42 20.33
CA PHE A 44 23.20 -10.79 19.52
C PHE A 44 22.18 -10.05 20.41
N ASP A 45 22.01 -8.74 20.19
CA ASP A 45 20.97 -7.95 20.83
C ASP A 45 19.61 -8.24 20.19
N THR A 46 18.93 -9.26 20.70
CA THR A 46 17.63 -9.71 20.18
C THR A 46 16.52 -8.70 20.41
N ALA A 47 16.65 -7.81 21.41
CA ALA A 47 15.66 -6.75 21.64
C ALA A 47 15.75 -5.69 20.53
N ALA A 48 16.94 -5.15 20.26
CA ALA A 48 17.17 -4.24 19.15
C ALA A 48 16.84 -4.89 17.80
N GLY A 49 17.20 -6.17 17.61
CA GLY A 49 16.87 -6.93 16.40
C GLY A 49 15.39 -7.06 16.13
N ARG A 50 14.59 -7.24 17.17
CA ARG A 50 13.13 -7.30 17.05
C ARG A 50 12.53 -5.96 16.56
N GLU A 51 13.04 -4.84 17.09
CA GLU A 51 12.61 -3.51 16.67
C GLU A 51 13.00 -3.23 15.23
N GLU A 52 14.22 -3.60 14.83
CA GLU A 52 14.72 -3.44 13.46
C GLU A 52 13.92 -4.28 12.45
N ILE A 53 13.61 -5.54 12.77
CA ILE A 53 12.76 -6.40 11.92
C ILE A 53 11.37 -5.79 11.76
N LEU A 54 10.79 -5.25 12.83
CA LEU A 54 9.51 -4.56 12.78
C LEU A 54 9.58 -3.29 11.91
N ALA A 55 10.61 -2.46 12.09
CA ALA A 55 10.80 -1.25 11.32
C ALA A 55 10.93 -1.54 9.81
N ARG A 56 11.75 -2.55 9.44
CA ARG A 56 11.89 -2.98 8.03
C ARG A 56 10.57 -3.47 7.45
N ARG A 57 9.80 -4.27 8.19
CA ARG A 57 8.48 -4.73 7.75
C ARG A 57 7.54 -3.56 7.51
N ILE A 58 7.45 -2.63 8.46
CA ILE A 58 6.63 -1.41 8.31
C ILE A 58 7.03 -0.65 7.06
N GLY A 59 8.33 -0.41 6.85
CA GLY A 59 8.82 0.30 5.66
C GLY A 59 8.48 -0.39 4.35
N MET A 60 8.57 -1.72 4.28
CA MET A 60 8.17 -2.49 3.10
C MET A 60 6.67 -2.42 2.85
N ASP A 61 5.86 -2.55 3.89
CA ASP A 61 4.40 -2.50 3.79
C ASP A 61 3.93 -1.08 3.37
N GLU A 62 4.53 -0.01 3.92
CA GLU A 62 4.25 1.38 3.53
C GLU A 62 4.61 1.65 2.07
N THR A 63 5.80 1.22 1.63
CA THR A 63 6.21 1.32 0.23
C THR A 63 5.23 0.56 -0.69
N GLY A 64 4.81 -0.65 -0.29
CA GLY A 64 3.79 -1.43 -0.98
C GLY A 64 2.47 -0.66 -1.10
N ALA A 65 2.01 -0.03 -0.02
CA ALA A 65 0.78 0.76 -0.02
C ALA A 65 0.86 2.00 -0.94
N ILE A 66 2.01 2.69 -0.97
CA ILE A 66 2.27 3.81 -1.90
C ILE A 66 2.21 3.33 -3.36
N ASN A 67 2.81 2.17 -3.66
CA ASN A 67 2.77 1.58 -5.00
C ASN A 67 1.34 1.23 -5.42
N VAL A 68 0.51 0.72 -4.51
CA VAL A 68 -0.92 0.48 -4.76
C VAL A 68 -1.66 1.80 -5.02
N CYS A 69 -1.39 2.87 -4.28
CA CYS A 69 -1.98 4.18 -4.53
C CYS A 69 -1.65 4.70 -5.94
N ASN A 70 -0.40 4.54 -6.38
CA ASN A 70 0.02 4.94 -7.73
C ASN A 70 -0.63 4.07 -8.82
N ALA A 71 -0.67 2.75 -8.62
CA ALA A 71 -1.35 1.82 -9.53
C ALA A 71 -2.85 2.11 -9.64
N TYR A 72 -3.50 2.47 -8.53
CA TYR A 72 -4.90 2.89 -8.51
C TYR A 72 -5.17 4.10 -9.40
N VAL A 73 -4.31 5.11 -9.38
CA VAL A 73 -4.45 6.31 -10.23
C VAL A 73 -4.35 5.93 -11.71
N GLY A 74 -3.39 5.09 -12.08
CA GLY A 74 -3.25 4.57 -13.45
C GLY A 74 -4.48 3.76 -13.88
N ALA A 75 -4.92 2.84 -13.02
CA ALA A 75 -6.09 2.00 -13.28
C ALA A 75 -7.40 2.80 -13.44
N GLN A 76 -7.59 3.86 -12.67
CA GLN A 76 -8.75 4.75 -12.82
C GLN A 76 -8.76 5.49 -14.15
N ARG A 77 -7.60 5.99 -14.60
CA ARG A 77 -7.46 6.65 -15.91
C ARG A 77 -7.71 5.67 -17.06
N GLU A 78 -7.16 4.46 -16.97
CA GLU A 78 -7.42 3.41 -17.95
C GLU A 78 -8.90 3.02 -17.96
N TYR A 79 -9.51 2.82 -16.80
CA TYR A 79 -10.93 2.49 -16.70
C TYR A 79 -11.81 3.54 -17.39
N ALA A 80 -11.58 4.82 -17.12
CA ALA A 80 -12.35 5.93 -17.67
C ALA A 80 -12.07 6.23 -19.16
N SER A 81 -11.09 5.57 -19.77
CA SER A 81 -10.82 5.72 -21.21
C SER A 81 -11.84 5.07 -22.12
N GLN A 82 -12.75 4.24 -21.55
CA GLN A 82 -13.79 3.51 -22.28
C GLN A 82 -15.11 3.57 -21.50
N ASP A 83 -16.23 3.53 -22.22
CA ASP A 83 -17.56 3.35 -21.62
C ASP A 83 -17.74 1.90 -21.18
N ARG A 84 -17.29 1.58 -19.97
CA ARG A 84 -17.32 0.23 -19.40
C ARG A 84 -18.75 -0.26 -19.06
N LEU A 85 -19.65 0.66 -18.81
CA LEU A 85 -21.03 0.37 -18.40
C LEU A 85 -22.02 0.44 -19.58
N ARG A 86 -21.56 0.84 -20.78
CA ARG A 86 -22.32 0.94 -22.02
C ARG A 86 -23.57 1.82 -21.90
N ASP A 87 -23.41 2.94 -21.18
CA ASP A 87 -24.49 3.92 -20.97
C ASP A 87 -24.22 5.29 -21.59
N GLY A 88 -23.15 5.39 -22.40
CA GLY A 88 -22.75 6.62 -23.11
C GLY A 88 -21.92 7.58 -22.24
N VAL A 89 -21.49 7.16 -21.02
CA VAL A 89 -20.75 8.01 -20.10
C VAL A 89 -19.38 7.43 -19.79
N LEU A 90 -18.32 8.20 -20.07
CA LEU A 90 -16.98 7.90 -19.56
C LEU A 90 -16.92 8.26 -18.07
N ALA A 91 -16.75 7.27 -17.22
CA ALA A 91 -16.73 7.44 -15.77
C ALA A 91 -15.58 6.64 -15.13
N TYR A 92 -15.15 7.06 -13.97
CA TYR A 92 -14.22 6.32 -13.11
C TYR A 92 -14.95 5.20 -12.37
N ALA A 93 -14.21 4.15 -12.00
CA ALA A 93 -14.76 3.04 -11.24
C ALA A 93 -15.10 3.46 -9.80
N GLN A 94 -16.26 3.03 -9.32
CA GLN A 94 -16.70 3.29 -7.94
C GLN A 94 -16.28 2.19 -6.96
N PHE A 95 -15.81 1.05 -7.48
CA PHE A 95 -15.38 -0.09 -6.69
C PHE A 95 -13.96 -0.53 -7.07
N LEU A 96 -13.20 -1.05 -6.10
CA LEU A 96 -11.91 -1.68 -6.39
C LEU A 96 -12.11 -3.01 -7.13
N ARG A 97 -13.13 -3.77 -6.72
CA ARG A 97 -13.54 -5.01 -7.39
C ARG A 97 -14.94 -4.86 -7.96
N SER A 98 -15.13 -5.33 -9.19
CA SER A 98 -16.43 -5.36 -9.83
C SER A 98 -17.40 -6.30 -9.12
N THR A 99 -18.66 -5.91 -9.12
CA THR A 99 -19.77 -6.80 -8.81
C THR A 99 -19.72 -8.01 -9.75
N PRO A 100 -19.98 -9.24 -9.28
CA PRO A 100 -19.96 -10.42 -10.13
C PRO A 100 -20.85 -10.24 -11.38
N GLY A 101 -20.26 -10.49 -12.55
CA GLY A 101 -20.96 -10.35 -13.84
C GLY A 101 -21.03 -8.92 -14.41
N THR A 102 -20.43 -7.95 -13.74
CA THR A 102 -20.36 -6.54 -14.20
C THR A 102 -18.92 -6.07 -14.38
N ARG A 103 -18.74 -4.83 -14.85
CA ARG A 103 -17.45 -4.15 -14.95
C ARG A 103 -17.48 -2.79 -14.26
N ASP A 104 -18.14 -2.70 -13.12
CA ASP A 104 -18.33 -1.47 -12.33
C ASP A 104 -17.17 -1.15 -11.36
N GLY A 105 -16.14 -1.98 -11.34
CA GLY A 105 -14.92 -1.81 -10.54
C GLY A 105 -13.63 -1.94 -11.35
N LEU A 106 -12.48 -1.69 -10.74
CA LEU A 106 -11.17 -1.73 -11.36
C LEU A 106 -10.61 -3.14 -11.58
N PHE A 107 -11.16 -4.13 -10.90
CA PHE A 107 -10.79 -5.53 -11.05
C PHE A 107 -11.99 -6.42 -11.30
N TRP A 108 -11.90 -7.24 -12.34
CA TRP A 108 -12.77 -8.41 -12.61
C TRP A 108 -11.90 -9.59 -13.03
N PRO A 109 -12.28 -10.83 -12.68
CA PRO A 109 -11.54 -12.00 -13.11
C PRO A 109 -11.75 -12.23 -14.62
N THR A 110 -10.69 -12.61 -15.32
CA THR A 110 -10.74 -13.10 -16.71
C THR A 110 -10.61 -14.61 -16.68
N ASN A 111 -11.56 -15.32 -17.31
CA ASN A 111 -11.64 -16.78 -17.28
C ASN A 111 -11.29 -17.41 -18.64
N GLN A 112 -11.25 -16.63 -19.73
CA GLN A 112 -11.01 -17.13 -21.08
C GLN A 112 -9.89 -16.33 -21.78
N PRO A 113 -9.09 -16.95 -22.64
CA PRO A 113 -8.14 -16.25 -23.50
C PRO A 113 -8.85 -15.22 -24.39
N GLY A 114 -8.31 -14.01 -24.46
CA GLY A 114 -8.88 -12.93 -25.28
C GLY A 114 -9.93 -12.06 -24.58
N GLU A 115 -10.33 -12.39 -23.34
CA GLU A 115 -11.12 -11.46 -22.55
C GLU A 115 -10.33 -10.19 -22.18
N GLU A 116 -11.05 -9.08 -22.13
CA GLU A 116 -10.47 -7.81 -21.72
C GLU A 116 -9.95 -7.86 -20.30
N LEU A 117 -8.66 -7.52 -20.13
CA LEU A 117 -8.01 -7.46 -18.82
C LEU A 117 -8.56 -6.30 -18.00
N SER A 118 -8.69 -6.53 -16.70
CA SER A 118 -9.10 -5.48 -15.79
C SER A 118 -7.92 -4.53 -15.47
N PRO A 119 -8.15 -3.22 -15.29
CA PRO A 119 -7.10 -2.23 -15.02
C PRO A 119 -6.20 -2.55 -13.82
N LEU A 120 -6.73 -3.18 -12.76
CA LEU A 120 -5.95 -3.69 -11.64
C LEU A 120 -5.51 -5.16 -11.80
N GLY A 121 -5.75 -5.77 -12.96
CA GLY A 121 -5.32 -7.14 -13.25
C GLY A 121 -3.83 -7.41 -13.01
N PRO A 122 -2.91 -6.56 -13.53
CA PRO A 122 -1.48 -6.70 -13.29
C PRO A 122 -1.10 -6.68 -11.81
N LEU A 123 -1.65 -5.75 -11.01
CA LEU A 123 -1.43 -5.67 -9.57
C LEU A 123 -1.91 -6.94 -8.84
N VAL A 124 -3.08 -7.44 -9.22
CA VAL A 124 -3.65 -8.68 -8.65
C VAL A 124 -2.82 -9.90 -9.03
N ALA A 125 -2.28 -9.94 -10.26
CA ALA A 125 -1.39 -11.02 -10.71
C ALA A 125 -0.08 -10.99 -9.93
N GLN A 126 0.54 -9.83 -9.74
CA GLN A 126 1.74 -9.66 -8.93
C GLN A 126 1.51 -10.11 -7.48
N ALA A 127 0.42 -9.68 -6.86
CA ALA A 127 0.06 -10.10 -5.51
C ALA A 127 -0.05 -11.63 -5.36
N ARG A 128 -0.52 -12.35 -6.38
CA ARG A 128 -0.56 -13.82 -6.38
C ARG A 128 0.83 -14.44 -6.42
N VAL A 129 1.76 -13.87 -7.20
CA VAL A 129 3.16 -14.31 -7.26
C VAL A 129 3.83 -14.11 -5.91
N GLU A 130 3.50 -13.04 -5.19
CA GLU A 130 3.98 -12.74 -3.84
C GLU A 130 3.33 -13.61 -2.74
N GLY A 131 2.45 -14.55 -3.10
CA GLY A 131 1.84 -15.51 -2.18
C GLY A 131 0.49 -15.08 -1.58
N TYR A 132 -0.08 -13.97 -2.01
CA TYR A 132 -1.41 -13.53 -1.59
C TYR A 132 -2.51 -14.32 -2.32
N GLN A 133 -2.79 -15.54 -1.87
CA GLN A 133 -3.72 -16.47 -2.55
C GLN A 133 -5.19 -15.99 -2.59
N ARG A 134 -5.56 -15.02 -1.77
CA ARG A 134 -6.94 -14.49 -1.68
C ARG A 134 -7.11 -13.11 -2.29
N THR A 135 -6.31 -12.75 -3.27
CA THR A 135 -6.22 -11.41 -3.86
C THR A 135 -7.56 -10.85 -4.35
N ALA A 136 -8.43 -11.71 -4.89
CA ALA A 136 -9.76 -11.31 -5.32
C ALA A 136 -10.68 -10.90 -4.15
N LYS A 137 -10.42 -11.38 -2.93
CA LYS A 137 -11.15 -11.04 -1.72
C LYS A 137 -10.61 -9.75 -1.08
N MET A 138 -9.32 -9.44 -1.31
CA MET A 138 -8.62 -8.31 -0.70
C MET A 138 -9.15 -6.95 -1.15
N LEU A 139 -9.63 -6.83 -2.39
CA LEU A 139 -10.07 -5.55 -2.94
C LEU A 139 -11.39 -5.05 -2.37
N ASN A 140 -12.20 -5.93 -1.76
CA ASN A 140 -13.49 -5.56 -1.17
C ASN A 140 -13.71 -6.10 0.25
N ASP A 141 -12.74 -6.85 0.81
CA ASP A 141 -12.87 -7.45 2.14
C ASP A 141 -11.89 -6.79 3.10
N GLU A 142 -12.42 -6.03 4.04
CA GLU A 142 -11.63 -5.41 5.13
C GLU A 142 -10.87 -6.43 6.00
N GLN A 143 -11.12 -7.72 5.81
CA GLN A 143 -10.45 -8.80 6.55
C GLN A 143 -9.20 -9.36 5.85
N ALA A 144 -8.88 -8.87 4.65
CA ALA A 144 -7.74 -9.35 3.86
C ALA A 144 -6.87 -8.18 3.39
N PRO A 145 -5.96 -7.69 4.24
CA PRO A 145 -5.05 -6.61 3.87
C PRO A 145 -4.05 -7.05 2.79
N TYR A 146 -3.62 -6.13 1.95
CA TYR A 146 -2.54 -6.30 0.98
C TYR A 146 -1.34 -5.43 1.38
N HIS A 147 -0.14 -5.99 1.45
CA HIS A 147 1.03 -5.36 2.07
C HIS A 147 0.69 -4.74 3.43
N GLY A 148 0.00 -5.49 4.29
CA GLY A 148 -0.38 -4.99 5.61
C GLY A 148 -1.40 -3.85 5.63
N TYR A 149 -1.99 -3.45 4.48
CA TYR A 149 -2.86 -2.29 4.33
C TYR A 149 -4.25 -2.63 3.80
N TYR A 150 -5.24 -1.88 4.24
CA TYR A 150 -6.58 -1.81 3.67
C TYR A 150 -6.73 -0.60 2.77
N PHE A 151 -7.63 -0.70 1.78
CA PHE A 151 -7.86 0.33 0.77
C PHE A 151 -9.34 0.62 0.61
N LYS A 152 -9.70 1.91 0.45
CA LYS A 152 -11.08 2.33 0.21
C LYS A 152 -11.14 3.53 -0.73
N ILE A 153 -12.05 3.47 -1.72
CA ILE A 153 -12.35 4.60 -2.60
C ILE A 153 -13.11 5.68 -1.82
N LEU A 154 -12.70 6.93 -1.99
CA LEU A 154 -13.36 8.11 -1.46
C LEU A 154 -14.21 8.74 -2.56
N THR A 155 -15.40 9.23 -2.19
CA THR A 155 -16.43 9.66 -3.15
C THR A 155 -16.54 11.18 -3.33
N ARG A 156 -15.71 11.94 -2.60
CA ARG A 156 -15.73 13.42 -2.63
C ARG A 156 -14.39 14.00 -2.21
N GLN A 157 -14.21 15.29 -2.47
CA GLN A 157 -13.12 16.06 -1.87
C GLN A 157 -13.63 17.21 -1.03
N GLY A 158 -12.77 17.66 -0.09
CA GLY A 158 -13.05 18.76 0.81
C GLY A 158 -12.46 20.08 0.32
N LYS A 159 -12.57 21.08 1.16
CA LYS A 159 -12.16 22.47 0.83
C LYS A 159 -10.65 22.68 0.76
N GLN A 160 -9.87 21.83 1.43
CA GLN A 160 -8.40 21.91 1.44
C GLN A 160 -7.78 21.27 0.19
N ALA A 161 -8.55 20.40 -0.49
CA ALA A 161 -8.09 19.79 -1.72
C ALA A 161 -8.06 20.81 -2.86
N PRO A 162 -7.09 20.72 -3.79
CA PRO A 162 -7.06 21.57 -4.98
C PRO A 162 -8.37 21.48 -5.77
N GLY A 163 -8.94 22.63 -6.12
CA GLY A 163 -10.26 22.74 -6.77
C GLY A 163 -11.44 22.87 -5.79
N GLY A 164 -11.18 22.80 -4.46
CA GLY A 164 -12.20 23.01 -3.43
C GLY A 164 -13.13 21.81 -3.24
N LYS A 165 -14.25 22.05 -2.54
CA LYS A 165 -15.18 21.00 -2.11
C LYS A 165 -16.18 20.64 -3.21
N TYR A 166 -16.22 19.34 -3.61
CA TYR A 166 -17.26 18.78 -4.49
C TYR A 166 -17.37 17.26 -4.38
N ASN A 167 -18.47 16.70 -4.89
CA ASN A 167 -18.67 15.28 -4.99
C ASN A 167 -18.06 14.75 -6.30
N TYR A 168 -17.42 13.58 -6.24
CA TYR A 168 -16.93 12.90 -7.43
C TYR A 168 -18.05 12.19 -8.20
N ILE A 169 -19.12 11.82 -7.49
CA ILE A 169 -20.30 11.14 -8.07
C ILE A 169 -21.35 12.17 -8.43
N ILE A 170 -21.72 12.23 -9.71
CA ILE A 170 -22.76 13.07 -10.29
C ILE A 170 -23.73 12.15 -11.03
N ASN A 171 -25.02 12.23 -10.74
CA ASN A 171 -26.07 11.39 -11.33
C ASN A 171 -25.73 9.89 -11.28
N GLY A 172 -25.16 9.42 -10.16
CA GLY A 172 -24.79 8.03 -9.97
C GLY A 172 -23.50 7.59 -10.66
N ARG A 173 -22.78 8.49 -11.38
CA ARG A 173 -21.52 8.22 -12.07
C ARG A 173 -20.37 9.00 -11.46
N MET A 174 -19.23 8.33 -11.24
CA MET A 174 -18.01 8.99 -10.76
C MET A 174 -17.28 9.65 -11.93
N ILE A 175 -17.64 10.90 -12.22
CA ILE A 175 -17.15 11.64 -13.40
C ILE A 175 -16.35 12.89 -13.05
N ALA A 176 -16.46 13.40 -11.82
CA ALA A 176 -15.79 14.64 -11.43
C ALA A 176 -14.39 14.43 -10.83
N GLY A 177 -14.00 13.19 -10.57
CA GLY A 177 -12.72 12.83 -10.00
C GLY A 177 -12.81 11.51 -9.23
N PHE A 178 -11.72 11.16 -8.56
CA PHE A 178 -11.62 9.96 -7.72
C PHE A 178 -10.58 10.17 -6.62
N ALA A 179 -10.67 9.40 -5.55
CA ALA A 179 -9.63 9.34 -4.55
C ALA A 179 -9.64 7.99 -3.81
N LEU A 180 -8.53 7.68 -3.15
CA LEU A 180 -8.30 6.48 -2.37
C LEU A 180 -7.74 6.85 -1.00
N VAL A 181 -8.09 6.09 0.03
CA VAL A 181 -7.39 6.04 1.30
C VAL A 181 -6.83 4.64 1.51
N ALA A 182 -5.57 4.57 1.97
CA ALA A 182 -4.90 3.35 2.41
C ALA A 182 -4.48 3.50 3.87
N TRP A 183 -4.76 2.50 4.72
CA TRP A 183 -4.41 2.52 6.13
C TRP A 183 -3.93 1.16 6.62
N PRO A 184 -2.99 1.10 7.61
CA PRO A 184 -2.47 -0.15 8.12
C PRO A 184 -3.55 -0.99 8.80
N ALA A 185 -3.48 -2.31 8.60
CA ALA A 185 -4.36 -3.27 9.27
C ALA A 185 -4.18 -3.21 10.80
N GLU A 186 -2.91 -3.06 11.22
CA GLU A 186 -2.54 -2.89 12.63
C GLU A 186 -1.54 -1.73 12.74
N TRP A 187 -2.00 -0.60 13.25
CA TRP A 187 -1.14 0.56 13.48
C TRP A 187 0.03 0.22 14.42
N GLY A 188 1.26 0.58 14.01
CA GLY A 188 2.48 0.26 14.75
C GLY A 188 3.01 -1.15 14.53
N ASN A 189 2.33 -1.99 13.74
CA ASN A 189 2.75 -3.36 13.42
C ASN A 189 2.86 -3.62 11.91
N THR A 190 1.85 -3.26 11.11
CA THR A 190 1.87 -3.38 9.65
C THR A 190 2.09 -2.03 8.96
N GLY A 191 2.12 -0.94 9.71
CA GLY A 191 2.35 0.41 9.22
C GLY A 191 2.05 1.44 10.27
N VAL A 192 2.55 2.64 10.07
CA VAL A 192 2.33 3.83 10.91
C VAL A 192 1.55 4.88 10.15
N MET A 193 1.88 5.05 8.85
CA MET A 193 1.29 6.09 8.01
C MET A 193 -0.03 5.65 7.39
N THR A 194 -0.93 6.59 7.24
CA THR A 194 -2.13 6.50 6.40
C THR A 194 -1.86 7.30 5.15
N PHE A 195 -2.20 6.75 3.99
CA PHE A 195 -2.00 7.39 2.69
C PHE A 195 -3.32 7.78 2.04
N ILE A 196 -3.34 8.93 1.37
CA ILE A 196 -4.44 9.35 0.52
C ILE A 196 -3.90 9.82 -0.83
N VAL A 197 -4.66 9.54 -1.90
CA VAL A 197 -4.34 10.00 -3.25
C VAL A 197 -5.63 10.35 -3.99
N ASN A 198 -5.55 11.31 -4.92
CA ASN A 198 -6.64 11.65 -5.82
C ASN A 198 -6.19 11.63 -7.29
N GLN A 199 -7.05 12.09 -8.21
CA GLN A 199 -6.80 12.14 -9.67
C GLN A 199 -5.54 12.92 -10.06
N GLN A 200 -4.97 13.75 -9.18
CA GLN A 200 -3.70 14.45 -9.44
C GLN A 200 -2.49 13.54 -9.32
N GLY A 201 -2.63 12.38 -8.65
CA GLY A 201 -1.58 11.37 -8.51
C GLY A 201 -0.55 11.68 -7.43
N LYS A 202 -0.74 12.74 -6.62
CA LYS A 202 0.14 13.03 -5.49
C LYS A 202 -0.32 12.24 -4.27
N VAL A 203 0.49 11.28 -3.84
CA VAL A 203 0.24 10.53 -2.60
C VAL A 203 0.63 11.41 -1.41
N CYS A 204 -0.29 11.59 -0.48
CA CYS A 204 -0.06 12.27 0.79
C CYS A 204 -0.15 11.28 1.94
N GLN A 205 0.63 11.51 3.00
CA GLN A 205 0.71 10.64 4.17
C GLN A 205 0.50 11.41 5.47
N LYS A 206 -0.06 10.71 6.47
CA LYS A 206 -0.24 11.22 7.83
C LYS A 206 -0.29 10.08 8.84
N ASN A 207 0.38 10.22 9.97
CA ASN A 207 0.20 9.35 11.11
C ASN A 207 -1.07 9.75 11.87
N LEU A 208 -2.10 8.90 11.82
CA LEU A 208 -3.37 9.11 12.54
C LEU A 208 -3.36 8.49 13.96
N GLY A 209 -2.25 7.87 14.38
CA GLY A 209 -2.06 7.27 15.68
C GLY A 209 -2.88 5.99 15.89
N SER A 210 -3.03 5.56 17.13
CA SER A 210 -3.72 4.32 17.49
C SER A 210 -5.20 4.24 17.07
N LYS A 211 -5.81 5.39 16.68
CA LYS A 211 -7.20 5.45 16.19
C LYS A 211 -7.31 5.34 14.67
N THR A 212 -6.21 5.07 13.96
CA THR A 212 -6.12 5.03 12.48
C THR A 212 -7.26 4.25 11.84
N ALA A 213 -7.48 3.01 12.25
CA ALA A 213 -8.52 2.16 11.65
C ALA A 213 -9.92 2.79 11.75
N LYS A 214 -10.28 3.35 12.92
CA LYS A 214 -11.59 4.01 13.12
C LYS A 214 -11.74 5.24 12.24
N ILE A 215 -10.70 6.09 12.15
CA ILE A 215 -10.71 7.32 11.38
C ILE A 215 -10.79 6.99 9.88
N ALA A 216 -9.92 6.13 9.38
CA ALA A 216 -9.84 5.80 7.96
C ALA A 216 -11.09 5.06 7.45
N LYS A 217 -11.66 4.14 8.22
CA LYS A 217 -12.96 3.50 7.90
C LYS A 217 -14.08 4.50 7.75
N GLY A 218 -14.14 5.52 8.61
CA GLY A 218 -15.12 6.60 8.56
C GLY A 218 -14.85 7.64 7.45
N MET A 219 -13.65 7.67 6.87
CA MET A 219 -13.27 8.67 5.88
C MET A 219 -14.04 8.47 4.56
N THR A 220 -14.69 9.52 4.08
CA THR A 220 -15.41 9.53 2.77
C THR A 220 -14.90 10.65 1.86
N THR A 221 -14.02 11.51 2.37
CA THR A 221 -13.60 12.77 1.75
C THR A 221 -12.07 12.80 1.66
N TYR A 222 -11.55 13.10 0.47
CA TYR A 222 -10.17 13.47 0.26
C TYR A 222 -10.01 14.96 0.64
N ASP A 223 -9.35 15.26 1.74
CA ASP A 223 -9.19 16.63 2.24
C ASP A 223 -7.85 16.80 2.97
N PRO A 224 -6.72 16.79 2.24
CA PRO A 224 -5.41 16.95 2.85
C PRO A 224 -5.22 18.39 3.33
N ASP A 225 -5.24 18.57 4.64
CA ASP A 225 -4.81 19.81 5.30
C ASP A 225 -3.28 19.88 5.45
N ASP A 226 -2.77 20.97 6.07
CA ASP A 226 -1.33 21.21 6.24
C ASP A 226 -0.60 20.15 7.09
N THR A 227 -1.34 19.24 7.73
CA THR A 227 -0.78 18.13 8.52
C THR A 227 -0.51 16.88 7.68
N TRP A 228 -0.96 16.85 6.41
CA TRP A 228 -0.63 15.82 5.45
C TRP A 228 0.63 16.22 4.67
N THR A 229 1.62 15.36 4.65
CA THR A 229 2.87 15.57 3.90
C THR A 229 2.91 14.70 2.65
N PRO A 230 3.68 15.07 1.60
CA PRO A 230 3.94 14.17 0.49
C PRO A 230 4.55 12.86 1.00
N ALA A 231 4.08 11.71 0.48
CA ALA A 231 4.74 10.43 0.71
C ALA A 231 6.07 10.39 -0.06
N GLN A 232 7.07 9.75 0.56
CA GLN A 232 8.42 9.59 0.02
C GLN A 232 8.61 8.20 -0.56
#